data_b7bf94627d3961d1121214ecce5bd96b
#
_entry.id   b7bf94627d3961d1121214ecce5bd96b
#
_cell.length_a   1.000
_cell.length_b   1.000
_cell.length_c   1.000
_cell.angle_alpha   90.00
_cell.angle_beta   90.00
_cell.angle_gamma   90.00
#
_symmetry.space_group_name_H-M   'P 1'
#
loop_
_entity.id
_entity.type
_entity.pdbx_description
1 polymer ?
#
loop_
_entity_poly.entity_id
_entity_poly.type
_entity_poly.pdbx_seq_one_letter_code
_entity_poly.pdbx_strand_id
1 'polypeptide(L)'
;MTEYKCSTQPSSSNCRTKYRTYITAIKSKPFLILAGISGTGKSRIVRELARACWDVDSNEYETQKPRNFEMIQVKPNWHDSSELIGYVSRIGADQNGNGISFVVGDFLKFIAKAWEEPDVPYFLCLDEMNLAPVEQYFAEYLSVIESRKVDREGNVVTDPILKQNAQSWYWNLCTELTDDEKLRAQFRDKGISIPQNLIVVGTVNMDETTFSFSRKVLDRAMTIEMNDVDLYGGLTHRYEQIGKVSSEHLVGNAVEGVDVYESNKDVCDVVINYLQEINKKLEGTPFKVAYRTRNEFLLYIVIISRIIRMILARSYL
;
A
#
# COMPACT_ATOMS: atom_id res chain seq x y z
N MET A 1 -49.30 -24.96 1.74
CA MET A 1 -48.62 -23.71 2.05
C MET A 1 -47.68 -23.98 3.21
N THR A 2 -46.44 -24.25 2.93
CA THR A 2 -45.42 -24.56 3.94
C THR A 2 -44.28 -23.58 3.70
N GLU A 3 -44.14 -22.62 4.63
CA GLU A 3 -43.10 -21.60 4.62
C GLU A 3 -41.75 -22.26 4.84
N TYR A 4 -40.86 -22.23 3.84
CA TYR A 4 -39.45 -22.49 4.01
C TYR A 4 -38.78 -21.21 4.51
N LYS A 5 -38.58 -21.09 5.82
CA LYS A 5 -37.63 -20.16 6.42
C LYS A 5 -36.24 -20.70 6.17
N CYS A 6 -35.58 -20.21 5.14
CA CYS A 6 -34.13 -20.38 4.98
C CYS A 6 -33.39 -19.27 5.75
N SER A 7 -33.11 -19.54 7.02
CA SER A 7 -32.20 -18.72 7.84
C SER A 7 -30.80 -19.29 7.74
N THR A 8 -30.06 -18.92 6.73
CA THR A 8 -28.60 -19.07 6.74
C THR A 8 -28.00 -17.70 6.51
N GLN A 9 -27.65 -17.03 7.62
CA GLN A 9 -26.68 -15.95 7.56
C GLN A 9 -25.33 -16.56 7.09
N PRO A 10 -24.75 -16.09 5.98
CA PRO A 10 -23.41 -16.52 5.59
C PRO A 10 -22.43 -16.06 6.68
N SER A 11 -21.68 -17.00 7.20
CA SER A 11 -20.74 -16.76 8.29
C SER A 11 -19.67 -15.73 7.87
N SER A 12 -19.43 -14.72 8.70
CA SER A 12 -18.37 -13.70 8.56
C SER A 12 -16.96 -14.29 8.33
N SER A 13 -16.77 -15.59 8.53
CA SER A 13 -15.53 -16.32 8.29
C SER A 13 -15.17 -16.44 6.79
N ASN A 14 -16.13 -16.58 5.89
CA ASN A 14 -15.87 -16.75 4.46
C ASN A 14 -15.38 -15.46 3.80
N CYS A 15 -15.92 -14.31 4.17
CA CYS A 15 -15.50 -13.02 3.63
C CYS A 15 -14.04 -12.68 4.00
N ARG A 16 -13.64 -12.90 5.26
CA ARG A 16 -12.26 -12.70 5.72
C ARG A 16 -11.26 -13.60 4.99
N THR A 17 -11.67 -14.80 4.58
CA THR A 17 -10.82 -15.73 3.82
C THR A 17 -10.52 -15.19 2.42
N LYS A 18 -11.49 -14.58 1.74
CA LYS A 18 -11.34 -13.99 0.41
C LYS A 18 -10.31 -12.85 0.36
N TYR A 19 -10.24 -12.02 1.40
CA TYR A 19 -9.31 -10.87 1.45
C TYR A 19 -7.97 -11.20 2.11
N ARG A 20 -7.76 -12.41 2.61
CA ARG A 20 -6.53 -12.82 3.31
C ARG A 20 -5.27 -12.55 2.50
N THR A 21 -5.27 -12.90 1.22
CA THR A 21 -4.11 -12.72 0.34
C THR A 21 -3.72 -11.25 0.24
N TYR A 22 -4.70 -10.36 0.07
CA TYR A 22 -4.47 -8.91 0.00
C TYR A 22 -3.93 -8.37 1.33
N ILE A 23 -4.56 -8.72 2.44
CA ILE A 23 -4.15 -8.30 3.78
C ILE A 23 -2.73 -8.78 4.09
N THR A 24 -2.40 -10.04 3.77
CA THR A 24 -1.06 -10.59 3.99
C THR A 24 -0.03 -9.88 3.13
N ALA A 25 -0.32 -9.64 1.85
CA ALA A 25 0.57 -8.95 0.93
C ALA A 25 0.83 -7.50 1.39
N ILE A 26 -0.23 -6.75 1.72
CA ILE A 26 -0.14 -5.37 2.21
C ILE A 26 0.68 -5.28 3.50
N LYS A 27 0.43 -6.16 4.46
CA LYS A 27 1.16 -6.19 5.73
C LYS A 27 2.63 -6.53 5.54
N SER A 28 2.96 -7.38 4.56
CA SER A 28 4.34 -7.72 4.22
C SER A 28 5.07 -6.56 3.54
N LYS A 29 4.35 -5.85 2.65
CA LYS A 29 4.90 -4.73 1.88
C LYS A 29 3.77 -3.77 1.49
N PRO A 30 3.81 -2.49 1.90
CA PRO A 30 2.71 -1.54 1.68
C PRO A 30 2.68 -0.97 0.24
N PHE A 31 3.29 -1.65 -0.71
CA PHE A 31 3.18 -1.37 -2.13
C PHE A 31 2.70 -2.62 -2.87
N LEU A 32 1.49 -2.57 -3.39
CA LEU A 32 0.81 -3.68 -4.05
C LEU A 32 0.49 -3.33 -5.50
N ILE A 33 0.64 -4.29 -6.41
CA ILE A 33 0.16 -4.19 -7.79
C ILE A 33 -0.93 -5.24 -7.99
N LEU A 34 -2.12 -4.79 -8.39
CA LEU A 34 -3.23 -5.65 -8.79
C LEU A 34 -3.27 -5.70 -10.32
N ALA A 35 -2.83 -6.81 -10.89
CA ALA A 35 -2.77 -7.03 -12.32
C ALA A 35 -3.91 -7.95 -12.78
N GLY A 36 -4.49 -7.73 -13.95
CA GLY A 36 -5.50 -8.62 -14.50
C GLY A 36 -6.38 -7.94 -15.55
N ILE A 37 -7.33 -8.70 -16.08
CA ILE A 37 -8.26 -8.24 -17.12
C ILE A 37 -9.06 -7.02 -16.63
N SER A 38 -9.48 -6.16 -17.54
CA SER A 38 -10.35 -5.03 -17.21
C SER A 38 -11.69 -5.52 -16.63
N GLY A 39 -12.25 -4.78 -15.68
CA GLY A 39 -13.54 -5.11 -15.06
C GLY A 39 -13.52 -6.15 -13.95
N THR A 40 -12.37 -6.69 -13.53
CA THR A 40 -12.26 -7.68 -12.42
C THR A 40 -12.42 -7.08 -11.03
N GLY A 41 -12.62 -5.78 -10.91
CA GLY A 41 -12.88 -5.10 -9.64
C GLY A 41 -11.62 -4.73 -8.83
N LYS A 42 -10.47 -4.56 -9.49
CA LYS A 42 -9.18 -4.21 -8.86
C LYS A 42 -9.28 -2.98 -7.95
N SER A 43 -9.69 -1.84 -8.46
CA SER A 43 -9.83 -0.59 -7.69
C SER A 43 -10.92 -0.68 -6.62
N ARG A 44 -11.96 -1.51 -6.85
CA ARG A 44 -13.02 -1.77 -5.86
C ARG A 44 -12.48 -2.45 -4.61
N ILE A 45 -11.61 -3.45 -4.75
CA ILE A 45 -11.00 -4.16 -3.60
C ILE A 45 -10.25 -3.18 -2.70
N VAL A 46 -9.49 -2.25 -3.27
CA VAL A 46 -8.75 -1.24 -2.50
C VAL A 46 -9.70 -0.37 -1.68
N ARG A 47 -10.79 0.07 -2.29
CA ARG A 47 -11.83 0.86 -1.62
C ARG A 47 -12.51 0.09 -0.49
N GLU A 48 -12.87 -1.18 -0.72
CA GLU A 48 -13.49 -2.00 0.31
C GLU A 48 -12.55 -2.25 1.51
N LEU A 49 -11.24 -2.42 1.27
CA LEU A 49 -10.25 -2.50 2.33
C LEU A 49 -10.13 -1.20 3.13
N ALA A 50 -10.16 -0.04 2.45
CA ALA A 50 -10.14 1.26 3.12
C ALA A 50 -11.39 1.48 3.99
N ARG A 51 -12.58 1.13 3.48
CA ARG A 51 -13.84 1.18 4.23
C ARG A 51 -13.81 0.28 5.45
N ALA A 52 -13.26 -0.92 5.31
CA ALA A 52 -13.17 -1.90 6.39
C ALA A 52 -12.27 -1.44 7.57
N CYS A 53 -11.51 -0.36 7.43
CA CYS A 53 -10.75 0.21 8.55
C CYS A 53 -11.64 0.99 9.54
N TRP A 54 -12.88 1.31 9.16
CA TRP A 54 -13.83 2.09 9.95
C TRP A 54 -14.86 1.19 10.64
N ASP A 55 -15.51 1.73 11.66
CA ASP A 55 -16.62 1.04 12.30
C ASP A 55 -17.80 0.89 11.34
N VAL A 56 -18.47 -0.27 11.39
CA VAL A 56 -19.53 -0.65 10.45
C VAL A 56 -20.67 0.37 10.43
N ASP A 57 -20.94 1.01 11.57
CA ASP A 57 -22.00 2.00 11.73
C ASP A 57 -21.54 3.44 11.42
N SER A 58 -20.31 3.62 10.95
CA SER A 58 -19.76 4.95 10.64
C SER A 58 -20.09 5.40 9.23
N ASN A 59 -20.20 6.73 9.02
CA ASN A 59 -20.38 7.32 7.69
C ASN A 59 -19.23 6.95 6.74
N GLU A 60 -18.01 6.82 7.26
CA GLU A 60 -16.83 6.42 6.48
C GLU A 60 -16.94 5.00 5.94
N TYR A 61 -17.56 4.09 6.69
CA TYR A 61 -17.82 2.74 6.23
C TYR A 61 -18.88 2.68 5.13
N GLU A 62 -19.90 3.52 5.19
CA GLU A 62 -20.98 3.53 4.21
C GLU A 62 -20.66 4.29 2.91
N THR A 63 -19.79 5.30 3.00
CA THR A 63 -19.46 6.13 1.84
C THR A 63 -18.68 5.40 0.76
N GLN A 64 -18.81 5.85 -0.50
CA GLN A 64 -17.99 5.36 -1.61
C GLN A 64 -16.59 6.00 -1.65
N LYS A 65 -16.36 7.07 -0.89
CA LYS A 65 -15.07 7.76 -0.76
C LYS A 65 -14.77 8.01 0.71
N PRO A 66 -14.34 6.98 1.46
CA PRO A 66 -13.88 7.20 2.83
C PRO A 66 -12.63 8.08 2.81
N ARG A 67 -12.42 8.89 3.85
CA ARG A 67 -11.32 9.86 3.89
C ARG A 67 -9.92 9.25 3.83
N ASN A 68 -9.79 7.97 4.18
CA ASN A 68 -8.56 7.19 4.09
C ASN A 68 -8.37 6.50 2.73
N PHE A 69 -9.11 6.90 1.70
CA PHE A 69 -9.00 6.37 0.34
C PHE A 69 -8.89 7.51 -0.68
N GLU A 70 -7.86 7.47 -1.50
CA GLU A 70 -7.72 8.36 -2.66
C GLU A 70 -7.42 7.52 -3.90
N MET A 71 -8.10 7.85 -5.00
CA MET A 71 -7.86 7.22 -6.29
C MET A 71 -7.38 8.26 -7.30
N ILE A 72 -6.17 8.09 -7.76
CA ILE A 72 -5.54 8.95 -8.76
C ILE A 72 -5.44 8.17 -10.07
N GLN A 73 -6.11 8.68 -11.10
CA GLN A 73 -6.01 8.10 -12.44
C GLN A 73 -4.73 8.57 -13.12
N VAL A 74 -3.86 7.63 -13.48
CA VAL A 74 -2.63 7.92 -14.20
C VAL A 74 -2.95 8.36 -15.64
N LYS A 75 -2.24 9.38 -16.13
CA LYS A 75 -2.43 9.89 -17.49
C LYS A 75 -1.23 9.54 -18.36
N PRO A 76 -1.43 9.26 -19.66
CA PRO A 76 -0.35 8.86 -20.58
C PRO A 76 0.78 9.89 -20.75
N ASN A 77 0.49 11.16 -20.43
CA ASN A 77 1.45 12.27 -20.58
C ASN A 77 2.30 12.52 -19.32
N TRP A 78 2.22 11.68 -18.30
CA TRP A 78 3.05 11.83 -17.10
C TRP A 78 4.50 11.40 -17.37
N HIS A 79 5.44 12.29 -17.09
CA HIS A 79 6.87 12.08 -17.35
C HIS A 79 7.76 12.27 -16.11
N ASP A 80 7.23 12.91 -15.08
CA ASP A 80 7.93 13.18 -13.83
C ASP A 80 6.96 13.17 -12.64
N SER A 81 7.46 13.34 -11.43
CA SER A 81 6.68 13.28 -10.19
C SER A 81 5.87 14.52 -9.87
N SER A 82 5.92 15.57 -10.71
CA SER A 82 5.27 16.86 -10.42
C SER A 82 3.75 16.74 -10.27
N GLU A 83 3.14 15.84 -11.01
CA GLU A 83 1.69 15.58 -10.93
C GLU A 83 1.26 14.97 -9.58
N LEU A 84 2.14 14.15 -8.98
CA LEU A 84 1.87 13.46 -7.72
C LEU A 84 2.37 14.20 -6.48
N ILE A 85 3.62 14.66 -6.55
CA ILE A 85 4.29 15.32 -5.43
C ILE A 85 4.04 16.82 -5.49
N GLY A 86 4.15 17.41 -6.67
CA GLY A 86 4.11 18.84 -6.89
C GLY A 86 5.44 19.40 -7.35
N TYR A 87 5.48 20.71 -7.53
CA TYR A 87 6.65 21.42 -8.03
C TYR A 87 6.73 22.86 -7.51
N VAL A 88 7.94 23.41 -7.52
CA VAL A 88 8.16 24.82 -7.17
C VAL A 88 7.81 25.70 -8.36
N SER A 89 6.78 26.53 -8.22
CA SER A 89 6.35 27.53 -9.20
C SER A 89 7.06 28.86 -8.93
N ARG A 90 7.60 29.44 -9.98
CA ARG A 90 8.20 30.78 -9.96
C ARG A 90 7.35 31.81 -10.71
N ILE A 91 6.14 31.46 -11.07
CA ILE A 91 5.20 32.36 -11.73
C ILE A 91 4.82 33.45 -10.75
N GLY A 92 5.11 34.72 -11.11
CA GLY A 92 4.90 35.86 -10.22
C GLY A 92 6.01 36.14 -9.22
N ALA A 93 7.11 35.39 -9.27
CA ALA A 93 8.28 35.69 -8.44
C ALA A 93 8.99 36.97 -8.88
N ASP A 94 9.34 37.83 -7.91
CA ASP A 94 10.20 39.00 -8.15
C ASP A 94 11.69 38.60 -8.20
N GLN A 95 12.55 39.60 -8.48
CA GLN A 95 14.02 39.38 -8.54
C GLN A 95 14.61 38.96 -7.19
N ASN A 96 13.92 39.18 -6.08
CA ASN A 96 14.34 38.81 -4.74
C ASN A 96 13.79 37.41 -4.32
N GLY A 97 13.04 36.73 -5.20
CA GLY A 97 12.45 35.42 -4.93
C GLY A 97 11.13 35.47 -4.13
N ASN A 98 10.54 36.66 -3.91
CA ASN A 98 9.19 36.74 -3.36
C ASN A 98 8.20 36.25 -4.40
N GLY A 99 7.12 35.59 -3.96
CA GLY A 99 6.11 35.00 -4.85
C GLY A 99 6.43 33.60 -5.36
N ILE A 100 7.57 32.99 -4.95
CA ILE A 100 7.81 31.57 -5.17
C ILE A 100 6.80 30.79 -4.32
N SER A 101 6.10 29.84 -4.94
CA SER A 101 5.14 28.95 -4.28
C SER A 101 5.38 27.51 -4.66
N PHE A 102 4.85 26.58 -3.86
CA PHE A 102 4.85 25.16 -4.21
C PHE A 102 3.43 24.77 -4.64
N VAL A 103 3.31 24.22 -5.83
CA VAL A 103 2.04 23.63 -6.30
C VAL A 103 1.98 22.21 -5.82
N VAL A 104 1.06 21.91 -4.90
CA VAL A 104 1.01 20.65 -4.17
C VAL A 104 0.28 19.60 -5.00
N GLY A 105 0.92 18.46 -5.22
CA GLY A 105 0.31 17.30 -5.84
C GLY A 105 -0.59 16.51 -4.90
N ASP A 106 -1.54 15.78 -5.45
CA ASP A 106 -2.56 15.07 -4.66
C ASP A 106 -1.97 13.94 -3.80
N PHE A 107 -0.90 13.32 -4.24
CA PHE A 107 -0.22 12.32 -3.42
C PHE A 107 0.43 12.93 -2.18
N LEU A 108 1.08 14.08 -2.31
CA LEU A 108 1.69 14.76 -1.17
C LEU A 108 0.64 15.22 -0.15
N LYS A 109 -0.50 15.73 -0.60
CA LYS A 109 -1.66 16.04 0.27
C LYS A 109 -2.14 14.81 1.02
N PHE A 110 -2.21 13.66 0.33
CA PHE A 110 -2.68 12.42 0.92
C PHE A 110 -1.68 11.84 1.94
N ILE A 111 -0.37 11.99 1.70
CA ILE A 111 0.68 11.68 2.67
C ILE A 111 0.48 12.50 3.97
N ALA A 112 0.22 13.80 3.85
CA ALA A 112 0.01 14.65 5.02
C ALA A 112 -1.22 14.21 5.83
N LYS A 113 -2.34 13.90 5.18
CA LYS A 113 -3.54 13.34 5.85
C LYS A 113 -3.25 12.03 6.57
N ALA A 114 -2.46 11.14 5.97
CA ALA A 114 -2.09 9.88 6.61
C ALA A 114 -1.21 10.10 7.86
N TRP A 115 -0.40 11.15 7.90
CA TRP A 115 0.35 11.56 9.07
C TRP A 115 -0.53 12.11 10.20
N GLU A 116 -1.66 12.76 9.88
CA GLU A 116 -2.61 13.27 10.86
C GLU A 116 -3.37 12.16 11.59
N GLU A 117 -3.55 10.99 10.96
CA GLU A 117 -4.28 9.84 11.51
C GLU A 117 -3.42 8.55 11.48
N PRO A 118 -2.35 8.46 12.24
CA PRO A 118 -1.39 7.34 12.17
C PRO A 118 -1.98 5.97 12.52
N ASP A 119 -3.07 5.95 13.28
CA ASP A 119 -3.76 4.72 13.69
C ASP A 119 -4.70 4.16 12.62
N VAL A 120 -4.98 4.92 11.57
CA VAL A 120 -5.86 4.51 10.46
C VAL A 120 -5.03 4.18 9.24
N PRO A 121 -5.19 2.98 8.62
CA PRO A 121 -4.55 2.67 7.35
C PRO A 121 -5.11 3.54 6.20
N TYR A 122 -4.25 4.20 5.45
CA TYR A 122 -4.57 5.04 4.31
C TYR A 122 -4.22 4.34 3.00
N PHE A 123 -5.11 4.38 2.03
CA PHE A 123 -4.98 3.67 0.76
C PHE A 123 -4.96 4.64 -0.42
N LEU A 124 -3.81 4.77 -1.05
CA LEU A 124 -3.69 5.41 -2.35
C LEU A 124 -3.84 4.38 -3.45
N CYS A 125 -4.79 4.57 -4.36
CA CYS A 125 -4.97 3.76 -5.55
C CYS A 125 -4.50 4.53 -6.78
N LEU A 126 -3.42 4.07 -7.44
CA LEU A 126 -3.00 4.55 -8.75
C LEU A 126 -3.71 3.71 -9.80
N ASP A 127 -4.77 4.26 -10.39
CA ASP A 127 -5.57 3.54 -11.36
C ASP A 127 -4.91 3.57 -12.73
N GLU A 128 -4.86 2.41 -13.39
CA GLU A 128 -4.16 2.20 -14.67
C GLU A 128 -2.68 2.64 -14.60
N MET A 129 -1.98 2.18 -13.58
CA MET A 129 -0.64 2.63 -13.23
C MET A 129 0.37 2.56 -14.38
N ASN A 130 0.19 1.65 -15.34
CA ASN A 130 1.06 1.44 -16.48
C ASN A 130 0.68 2.23 -17.74
N LEU A 131 -0.24 3.19 -17.68
CA LEU A 131 -0.50 4.13 -18.78
C LEU A 131 0.65 5.10 -19.05
N ALA A 132 1.52 5.33 -18.06
CA ALA A 132 2.76 6.10 -18.21
C ALA A 132 3.94 5.30 -17.63
N PRO A 133 5.20 5.62 -17.98
CA PRO A 133 6.37 4.97 -17.44
C PRO A 133 6.48 5.19 -15.91
N VAL A 134 6.18 4.17 -15.12
CA VAL A 134 6.12 4.23 -13.64
C VAL A 134 7.44 4.68 -13.03
N GLU A 135 8.55 4.22 -13.57
CA GLU A 135 9.90 4.59 -13.12
C GLU A 135 10.25 6.06 -13.34
N GLN A 136 9.44 6.81 -14.08
CA GLN A 136 9.60 8.24 -14.28
C GLN A 136 8.71 9.04 -13.33
N TYR A 137 7.39 8.90 -13.45
CA TYR A 137 6.47 9.70 -12.66
C TYR A 137 6.39 9.30 -11.19
N PHE A 138 6.83 8.08 -10.85
CA PHE A 138 6.80 7.55 -9.47
C PHE A 138 8.20 7.31 -8.89
N ALA A 139 9.23 7.87 -9.51
CA ALA A 139 10.64 7.67 -9.18
C ALA A 139 10.97 7.98 -7.71
N GLU A 140 10.46 9.09 -7.17
CA GLU A 140 10.69 9.52 -5.80
C GLU A 140 10.13 8.51 -4.80
N TYR A 141 8.89 8.05 -4.99
CA TYR A 141 8.31 7.03 -4.14
C TYR A 141 9.10 5.72 -4.21
N LEU A 142 9.44 5.26 -5.42
CA LEU A 142 10.22 4.04 -5.62
C LEU A 142 11.59 4.12 -4.93
N SER A 143 12.21 5.29 -4.92
CA SER A 143 13.48 5.52 -4.22
C SER A 143 13.29 5.49 -2.70
N VAL A 144 12.27 6.19 -2.21
CA VAL A 144 12.03 6.34 -0.76
C VAL A 144 11.57 5.04 -0.12
N ILE A 145 10.76 4.22 -0.82
CA ILE A 145 10.29 2.95 -0.27
C ILE A 145 11.43 1.94 -0.04
N GLU A 146 12.58 2.09 -0.72
CA GLU A 146 13.79 1.30 -0.46
C GLU A 146 14.50 1.70 0.83
N SER A 147 14.33 2.94 1.29
CA SER A 147 14.94 3.43 2.53
C SER A 147 14.20 2.99 3.80
N ARG A 148 13.06 2.26 3.64
CA ARG A 148 12.30 1.75 4.79
C ARG A 148 13.18 0.92 5.70
N LYS A 149 13.08 1.20 6.99
CA LYS A 149 13.77 0.47 8.05
C LYS A 149 13.01 0.60 9.35
N VAL A 150 13.24 -0.33 10.25
CA VAL A 150 12.79 -0.22 11.65
C VAL A 150 13.82 0.60 12.42
N ASP A 151 13.37 1.66 13.09
CA ASP A 151 14.23 2.49 13.94
C ASP A 151 14.47 1.84 15.32
N ARG A 152 15.22 2.52 16.20
CA ARG A 152 15.54 2.02 17.55
C ARG A 152 14.30 1.95 18.47
N GLU A 153 13.24 2.66 18.14
CA GLU A 153 11.98 2.73 18.88
C GLU A 153 10.96 1.69 18.37
N GLY A 154 11.29 0.97 17.30
CA GLY A 154 10.43 -0.04 16.67
C GLY A 154 9.47 0.52 15.64
N ASN A 155 9.59 1.79 15.25
CA ASN A 155 8.77 2.41 14.21
C ASN A 155 9.37 2.17 12.82
N VAL A 156 8.51 1.99 11.84
CA VAL A 156 8.94 1.94 10.44
C VAL A 156 9.06 3.37 9.90
N VAL A 157 10.27 3.72 9.48
CA VAL A 157 10.61 5.05 8.97
C VAL A 157 11.15 4.98 7.56
N THR A 158 11.07 6.10 6.83
CA THR A 158 11.65 6.28 5.50
C THR A 158 12.46 7.57 5.43
N ASP A 159 13.31 7.68 4.42
CA ASP A 159 13.83 8.99 4.01
C ASP A 159 12.69 9.90 3.55
N PRO A 160 12.85 11.23 3.59
CA PRO A 160 11.82 12.15 3.15
C PRO A 160 11.61 12.07 1.61
N ILE A 161 10.35 11.97 1.18
CA ILE A 161 9.97 12.07 -0.23
C ILE A 161 10.08 13.53 -0.73
N LEU A 162 9.87 14.49 0.17
CA LEU A 162 10.19 15.89 -0.04
C LEU A 162 11.13 16.36 1.06
N LYS A 163 12.36 16.68 0.67
CA LYS A 163 13.39 17.14 1.62
C LYS A 163 13.07 18.52 2.16
N GLN A 164 13.46 18.77 3.39
CA GLN A 164 13.35 20.08 4.02
C GLN A 164 14.07 21.16 3.20
N ASN A 165 13.55 22.37 3.23
CA ASN A 165 14.12 23.52 2.56
C ASN A 165 14.02 24.77 3.44
N ALA A 166 15.05 25.61 3.44
CA ALA A 166 15.05 26.85 4.23
C ALA A 166 14.24 28.01 3.60
N GLN A 167 13.77 27.84 2.38
CA GLN A 167 13.03 28.89 1.67
C GLN A 167 11.58 29.02 2.17
N SER A 168 11.03 30.21 2.05
CA SER A 168 9.68 30.54 2.53
C SER A 168 8.59 29.68 1.90
N TRP A 169 8.72 29.30 0.63
CA TRP A 169 7.75 28.43 -0.03
C TRP A 169 7.58 27.08 0.69
N TYR A 170 8.65 26.52 1.25
CA TYR A 170 8.57 25.25 1.96
C TYR A 170 7.83 25.39 3.30
N TRP A 171 8.05 26.50 3.99
CA TRP A 171 7.34 26.80 5.25
C TRP A 171 5.86 27.04 5.02
N ASN A 172 5.52 27.72 3.92
CA ASN A 172 4.14 27.92 3.49
C ASN A 172 3.48 26.58 3.14
N LEU A 173 4.18 25.73 2.39
CA LEU A 173 3.75 24.36 2.07
C LEU A 173 3.43 23.57 3.36
N CYS A 174 4.32 23.53 4.34
CA CYS A 174 4.06 22.82 5.59
C CYS A 174 2.83 23.36 6.33
N THR A 175 2.54 24.66 6.20
CA THR A 175 1.34 25.28 6.78
C THR A 175 0.07 24.93 6.00
N GLU A 176 0.17 24.78 4.68
CA GLU A 176 -0.95 24.37 3.81
C GLU A 176 -1.31 22.88 4.02
N LEU A 177 -0.32 22.04 4.30
CA LEU A 177 -0.51 20.59 4.38
C LEU A 177 -1.18 20.15 5.68
N THR A 178 -1.00 20.87 6.79
CA THR A 178 -1.57 20.47 8.09
C THR A 178 -1.76 21.65 9.04
N ASP A 179 -2.82 21.58 9.83
CA ASP A 179 -3.09 22.50 10.94
C ASP A 179 -2.44 22.05 12.25
N ASP A 180 -1.99 20.81 12.36
CA ASP A 180 -1.29 20.29 13.54
C ASP A 180 0.11 20.90 13.65
N GLU A 181 0.33 21.69 14.72
CA GLU A 181 1.60 22.40 14.94
C GLU A 181 2.80 21.46 15.14
N LYS A 182 2.58 20.29 15.77
CA LYS A 182 3.65 19.31 16.00
C LYS A 182 4.07 18.66 14.69
N LEU A 183 3.10 18.25 13.89
CA LEU A 183 3.34 17.66 12.58
C LEU A 183 3.98 18.67 11.63
N ARG A 184 3.52 19.92 11.66
CA ARG A 184 4.13 21.03 10.90
C ARG A 184 5.59 21.25 11.28
N ALA A 185 5.91 21.23 12.57
CA ALA A 185 7.28 21.35 13.06
C ALA A 185 8.13 20.17 12.61
N GLN A 186 7.60 18.94 12.66
CA GLN A 186 8.27 17.73 12.16
C GLN A 186 8.59 17.84 10.67
N PHE A 187 7.63 18.26 9.84
CA PHE A 187 7.84 18.44 8.40
C PHE A 187 8.90 19.50 8.11
N ARG A 188 8.92 20.61 8.85
CA ARG A 188 9.94 21.68 8.71
C ARG A 188 11.34 21.20 9.07
N ASP A 189 11.46 20.37 10.10
CA ASP A 189 12.75 19.91 10.62
C ASP A 189 13.31 18.72 9.84
N LYS A 190 12.47 17.72 9.52
CA LYS A 190 12.92 16.44 8.96
C LYS A 190 12.57 16.23 7.49
N GLY A 191 11.77 17.12 6.89
CA GLY A 191 11.16 16.87 5.58
C GLY A 191 9.88 16.03 5.71
N ILE A 192 9.23 15.76 4.58
CA ILE A 192 7.99 14.99 4.53
C ILE A 192 8.34 13.56 4.12
N SER A 193 8.22 12.61 5.04
CA SER A 193 8.46 11.18 4.80
C SER A 193 7.16 10.42 4.58
N ILE A 194 7.25 9.16 4.14
CA ILE A 194 6.08 8.28 3.99
C ILE A 194 5.70 7.73 5.36
N PRO A 195 4.45 7.94 5.84
CA PRO A 195 4.02 7.38 7.10
C PRO A 195 3.79 5.86 6.99
N GLN A 196 3.96 5.17 8.11
CA GLN A 196 3.87 3.70 8.17
C GLN A 196 2.49 3.15 7.78
N ASN A 197 1.43 3.91 8.02
CA ASN A 197 0.05 3.55 7.74
C ASN A 197 -0.38 3.81 6.28
N LEU A 198 0.50 4.35 5.44
CA LEU A 198 0.20 4.59 4.03
C LEU A 198 0.46 3.34 3.18
N ILE A 199 -0.57 2.88 2.49
CA ILE A 199 -0.57 1.74 1.58
C ILE A 199 -0.80 2.26 0.17
N VAL A 200 0.09 1.92 -0.76
CA VAL A 200 -0.04 2.27 -2.17
C VAL A 200 -0.43 1.04 -2.97
N VAL A 201 -1.45 1.16 -3.80
CA VAL A 201 -1.91 0.08 -4.67
C VAL A 201 -2.00 0.59 -6.11
N GLY A 202 -1.26 -0.03 -7.02
CA GLY A 202 -1.41 0.21 -8.46
C GLY A 202 -2.36 -0.81 -9.08
N THR A 203 -3.27 -0.38 -9.95
CA THR A 203 -4.06 -1.28 -10.80
C THR A 203 -3.48 -1.34 -12.21
N VAL A 204 -3.52 -2.50 -12.83
CA VAL A 204 -2.95 -2.75 -14.16
C VAL A 204 -3.92 -3.58 -14.99
N ASN A 205 -4.24 -3.10 -16.18
CA ASN A 205 -4.98 -3.86 -17.17
C ASN A 205 -3.99 -4.61 -18.08
N MET A 206 -4.09 -5.95 -18.10
CA MET A 206 -3.17 -6.80 -18.86
C MET A 206 -3.59 -6.97 -20.35
N ASP A 207 -4.81 -6.57 -20.67
CA ASP A 207 -5.44 -6.64 -22.00
C ASP A 207 -5.18 -5.39 -22.86
N GLU A 208 -4.50 -4.39 -22.32
CA GLU A 208 -4.19 -3.16 -23.04
C GLU A 208 -2.71 -3.07 -23.43
N THR A 209 -2.43 -2.42 -24.58
CA THR A 209 -1.06 -2.08 -25.02
C THR A 209 -0.54 -0.90 -24.18
N THR A 210 0.05 -1.21 -23.04
CA THR A 210 0.56 -0.26 -22.07
C THR A 210 2.05 -0.49 -21.80
N PHE A 211 2.67 0.36 -21.01
CA PHE A 211 4.08 0.19 -20.62
C PHE A 211 4.26 -1.06 -19.75
N SER A 212 5.29 -1.84 -20.04
CA SER A 212 5.72 -2.94 -19.19
C SER A 212 6.46 -2.39 -17.95
N PHE A 213 6.28 -3.02 -16.81
CA PHE A 213 7.05 -2.65 -15.62
C PHE A 213 8.51 -3.08 -15.74
N SER A 214 9.40 -2.18 -15.36
CA SER A 214 10.80 -2.54 -15.15
C SER A 214 10.96 -3.38 -13.87
N ARG A 215 12.08 -4.12 -13.78
CA ARG A 215 12.43 -4.83 -12.54
C ARG A 215 12.46 -3.92 -11.32
N LYS A 216 12.83 -2.64 -11.49
CA LYS A 216 12.87 -1.66 -10.39
C LYS A 216 11.51 -1.45 -9.71
N VAL A 217 10.44 -1.54 -10.47
CA VAL A 217 9.06 -1.44 -9.93
C VAL A 217 8.65 -2.76 -9.29
N LEU A 218 8.80 -3.88 -10.03
CA LEU A 218 8.37 -5.21 -9.56
C LEU A 218 9.09 -5.67 -8.30
N ASP A 219 10.38 -5.37 -8.18
CA ASP A 219 11.17 -5.70 -6.99
C ASP A 219 10.73 -4.92 -5.72
N ARG A 220 9.95 -3.85 -5.87
CA ARG A 220 9.46 -3.03 -4.76
C ARG A 220 8.01 -3.26 -4.40
N ALA A 221 7.25 -3.94 -5.25
CA ALA A 221 5.84 -4.22 -5.07
C ALA A 221 5.58 -5.71 -4.76
N MET A 222 4.50 -5.99 -4.06
CA MET A 222 3.86 -7.31 -4.11
C MET A 222 2.87 -7.31 -5.27
N THR A 223 2.84 -8.37 -6.07
CA THR A 223 1.93 -8.47 -7.21
C THR A 223 0.89 -9.57 -6.98
N ILE A 224 -0.37 -9.24 -7.21
CA ILE A 224 -1.47 -10.20 -7.18
C ILE A 224 -2.16 -10.18 -8.54
N GLU A 225 -2.23 -11.36 -9.18
CA GLU A 225 -2.97 -11.54 -10.42
C GLU A 225 -4.44 -11.80 -10.13
N MET A 226 -5.32 -11.10 -10.83
CA MET A 226 -6.78 -11.14 -10.69
C MET A 226 -7.40 -11.55 -12.02
N ASN A 227 -7.10 -12.78 -12.46
CA ASN A 227 -7.59 -13.32 -13.74
C ASN A 227 -8.80 -14.26 -13.56
N ASP A 228 -9.06 -14.74 -12.33
CA ASP A 228 -10.20 -15.60 -12.05
C ASP A 228 -11.47 -14.77 -11.90
N VAL A 229 -12.45 -15.03 -12.79
CA VAL A 229 -13.72 -14.31 -12.82
C VAL A 229 -14.85 -15.28 -12.53
N ASP A 230 -15.53 -15.09 -11.40
CA ASP A 230 -16.79 -15.75 -11.09
C ASP A 230 -17.95 -14.96 -11.71
N LEU A 231 -18.43 -15.39 -12.88
CA LEU A 231 -19.52 -14.74 -13.61
C LEU A 231 -20.89 -14.84 -12.90
N TYR A 232 -21.06 -15.78 -11.95
CA TYR A 232 -22.24 -15.86 -11.11
C TYR A 232 -22.12 -15.00 -9.84
N GLY A 233 -20.90 -14.56 -9.51
CA GLY A 233 -20.64 -13.74 -8.34
C GLY A 233 -21.43 -12.42 -8.38
N GLY A 234 -22.18 -12.14 -7.33
CA GLY A 234 -22.96 -10.91 -7.20
C GLY A 234 -24.31 -10.89 -7.92
N LEU A 235 -24.72 -11.95 -8.62
CA LEU A 235 -26.03 -12.02 -9.30
C LEU A 235 -27.16 -12.36 -8.34
N THR A 236 -26.93 -13.23 -7.37
CA THR A 236 -27.94 -13.66 -6.40
C THR A 236 -27.93 -12.86 -5.10
N HIS A 237 -26.76 -12.38 -4.71
CA HIS A 237 -26.54 -11.60 -3.49
C HIS A 237 -25.60 -10.44 -3.82
N ARG A 238 -25.82 -9.28 -3.17
CA ARG A 238 -24.81 -8.20 -3.22
C ARG A 238 -23.53 -8.72 -2.61
N TYR A 239 -22.39 -8.22 -3.11
CA TYR A 239 -21.09 -8.58 -2.52
C TYR A 239 -21.11 -8.32 -1.01
N GLU A 240 -20.69 -9.32 -0.25
CA GLU A 240 -20.53 -9.19 1.19
C GLU A 240 -19.50 -8.11 1.50
N GLN A 241 -19.84 -7.24 2.42
CA GLN A 241 -18.91 -6.24 2.93
C GLN A 241 -17.89 -6.92 3.84
N ILE A 242 -16.65 -6.47 3.78
CA ILE A 242 -15.63 -6.87 4.74
C ILE A 242 -16.02 -6.23 6.08
N GLY A 243 -16.15 -7.02 7.13
CA GLY A 243 -16.30 -6.49 8.48
C GLY A 243 -15.05 -5.69 8.89
N LYS A 244 -15.13 -4.97 10.03
CA LYS A 244 -14.01 -4.14 10.51
C LYS A 244 -12.68 -4.90 10.53
N VAL A 245 -11.67 -4.32 9.89
CA VAL A 245 -10.28 -4.78 9.89
C VAL A 245 -9.45 -3.79 10.70
N SER A 246 -8.85 -4.26 11.79
CA SER A 246 -7.99 -3.38 12.60
C SER A 246 -6.69 -3.01 11.86
N SER A 247 -6.13 -1.85 12.18
CA SER A 247 -4.85 -1.37 11.65
C SER A 247 -3.73 -2.40 11.80
N GLU A 248 -3.69 -3.12 12.92
CA GLU A 248 -2.70 -4.18 13.20
C GLU A 248 -2.67 -5.30 12.15
N HIS A 249 -3.77 -5.53 11.43
CA HIS A 249 -3.82 -6.54 10.37
C HIS A 249 -3.24 -6.04 9.05
N LEU A 250 -3.20 -4.73 8.83
CA LEU A 250 -2.80 -4.11 7.56
C LEU A 250 -1.43 -3.43 7.64
N VAL A 251 -1.13 -2.76 8.75
CA VAL A 251 0.14 -2.07 8.94
C VAL A 251 1.19 -3.04 9.48
N GLY A 252 2.25 -3.23 8.71
CA GLY A 252 3.39 -4.06 9.10
C GLY A 252 4.41 -3.26 9.90
N ASN A 253 4.95 -3.86 10.96
CA ASN A 253 6.01 -3.30 11.82
C ASN A 253 7.38 -3.96 11.60
N ALA A 254 7.52 -4.76 10.56
CA ALA A 254 8.77 -5.39 10.14
C ALA A 254 9.04 -5.03 8.66
N VAL A 255 10.30 -4.88 8.31
CA VAL A 255 10.75 -4.49 6.97
C VAL A 255 11.72 -5.51 6.39
N GLU A 256 12.60 -6.04 7.23
CA GLU A 256 13.64 -6.98 6.82
C GLU A 256 13.48 -8.35 7.49
N GLY A 257 14.17 -9.35 6.96
CA GLY A 257 14.17 -10.68 7.54
C GLY A 257 14.65 -10.73 8.99
N VAL A 258 15.58 -9.84 9.37
CA VAL A 258 16.10 -9.73 10.75
C VAL A 258 15.00 -9.36 11.74
N ASP A 259 14.02 -8.57 11.34
CA ASP A 259 12.93 -8.11 12.22
C ASP A 259 11.99 -9.26 12.65
N VAL A 260 11.98 -10.37 11.92
CA VAL A 260 11.09 -11.50 12.17
C VAL A 260 11.83 -12.81 12.50
N TYR A 261 13.13 -12.91 12.18
CA TYR A 261 13.87 -14.16 12.24
C TYR A 261 13.96 -14.75 13.65
N GLU A 262 14.45 -14.00 14.63
CA GLU A 262 14.65 -14.52 15.98
C GLU A 262 13.35 -15.02 16.64
N SER A 263 12.24 -14.33 16.37
CA SER A 263 10.94 -14.70 16.94
C SER A 263 10.23 -15.85 16.21
N ASN A 264 10.73 -16.27 15.01
CA ASN A 264 10.08 -17.28 14.16
C ASN A 264 11.13 -18.16 13.49
N LYS A 265 12.20 -18.50 14.19
CA LYS A 265 13.39 -19.15 13.65
C LYS A 265 13.10 -20.46 12.92
N ASP A 266 12.30 -21.33 13.52
CA ASP A 266 11.85 -22.60 12.96
C ASP A 266 11.16 -22.45 11.60
N VAL A 267 10.25 -21.51 11.46
CA VAL A 267 9.57 -21.21 10.20
C VAL A 267 10.53 -20.58 9.18
N CYS A 268 11.36 -19.64 9.64
CA CYS A 268 12.32 -18.96 8.78
C CYS A 268 13.39 -19.92 8.22
N ASP A 269 13.91 -20.84 9.04
CA ASP A 269 14.92 -21.82 8.62
C ASP A 269 14.37 -22.77 7.55
N VAL A 270 13.11 -23.18 7.66
CA VAL A 270 12.45 -23.99 6.61
C VAL A 270 12.39 -23.21 5.29
N VAL A 271 12.00 -21.94 5.32
CA VAL A 271 11.93 -21.10 4.12
C VAL A 271 13.32 -20.89 3.53
N ILE A 272 14.32 -20.58 4.36
CA ILE A 272 15.70 -20.36 3.89
C ILE A 272 16.25 -21.62 3.21
N ASN A 273 16.07 -22.80 3.81
CA ASN A 273 16.51 -24.06 3.23
C ASN A 273 15.84 -24.30 1.87
N TYR A 274 14.55 -24.03 1.76
CA TYR A 274 13.83 -24.16 0.48
C TYR A 274 14.37 -23.21 -0.59
N LEU A 275 14.62 -21.95 -0.25
CA LEU A 275 15.21 -20.97 -1.17
C LEU A 275 16.65 -21.32 -1.57
N GLN A 276 17.43 -21.93 -0.67
CA GLN A 276 18.77 -22.45 -1.01
C GLN A 276 18.71 -23.60 -2.01
N GLU A 277 17.75 -24.51 -1.88
CA GLU A 277 17.56 -25.60 -2.87
C GLU A 277 17.14 -25.04 -4.24
N ILE A 278 16.28 -24.02 -4.27
CA ILE A 278 15.96 -23.32 -5.52
C ILE A 278 17.24 -22.70 -6.13
N ASN A 279 18.06 -22.03 -5.34
CA ASN A 279 19.28 -21.39 -5.80
C ASN A 279 20.32 -22.38 -6.34
N LYS A 280 20.39 -23.59 -5.79
CA LYS A 280 21.22 -24.68 -6.35
C LYS A 280 20.77 -25.03 -7.78
N LYS A 281 19.46 -25.10 -8.02
CA LYS A 281 18.92 -25.40 -9.37
C LYS A 281 19.10 -24.22 -10.35
N LEU A 282 19.21 -23.00 -9.84
CA LEU A 282 19.43 -21.80 -10.64
C LEU A 282 20.92 -21.44 -10.79
N GLU A 283 21.84 -22.36 -10.44
CA GLU A 283 23.27 -22.16 -10.57
C GLU A 283 23.67 -21.83 -12.02
N GLY A 284 24.57 -20.85 -12.19
CA GLY A 284 24.98 -20.39 -13.52
C GLY A 284 23.98 -19.47 -14.23
N THR A 285 22.81 -19.17 -13.64
CA THR A 285 21.83 -18.25 -14.21
C THR A 285 21.80 -16.90 -13.44
N PRO A 286 21.32 -15.80 -14.05
CA PRO A 286 21.14 -14.51 -13.36
C PRO A 286 19.86 -14.46 -12.51
N PHE A 287 19.14 -15.58 -12.32
CA PHE A 287 17.83 -15.64 -11.67
C PHE A 287 17.87 -16.11 -10.22
N LYS A 288 19.05 -16.23 -9.61
CA LYS A 288 19.18 -16.60 -8.20
C LYS A 288 18.40 -15.65 -7.28
N VAL A 289 17.76 -16.24 -6.28
CA VAL A 289 17.09 -15.51 -5.20
C VAL A 289 18.14 -14.76 -4.37
N ALA A 290 17.98 -13.43 -4.25
CA ALA A 290 18.85 -12.56 -3.49
C ALA A 290 18.20 -12.15 -2.15
N TYR A 291 18.90 -11.35 -1.36
CA TYR A 291 18.51 -10.97 -0.01
C TYR A 291 17.14 -10.28 0.07
N ARG A 292 16.79 -9.41 -0.88
CA ARG A 292 15.49 -8.74 -0.92
C ARG A 292 14.36 -9.76 -1.02
N THR A 293 14.40 -10.63 -2.01
CA THR A 293 13.39 -11.68 -2.23
C THR A 293 13.32 -12.62 -1.01
N ARG A 294 14.47 -13.00 -0.42
CA ARG A 294 14.48 -13.76 0.84
C ARG A 294 13.71 -13.04 1.94
N ASN A 295 13.98 -11.77 2.18
CA ASN A 295 13.30 -10.99 3.21
C ASN A 295 11.78 -10.95 2.97
N GLU A 296 11.34 -10.77 1.74
CA GLU A 296 9.92 -10.79 1.36
C GLU A 296 9.25 -12.14 1.65
N PHE A 297 9.91 -13.23 1.28
CA PHE A 297 9.42 -14.57 1.62
C PHE A 297 9.29 -14.77 3.14
N LEU A 298 10.30 -14.37 3.91
CA LEU A 298 10.27 -14.48 5.36
C LEU A 298 9.11 -13.69 5.97
N LEU A 299 8.95 -12.41 5.59
CA LEU A 299 7.86 -11.57 6.06
C LEU A 299 6.49 -12.17 5.71
N TYR A 300 6.30 -12.54 4.44
CA TYR A 300 5.03 -13.10 3.97
C TYR A 300 4.66 -14.40 4.70
N ILE A 301 5.59 -15.35 4.78
CA ILE A 301 5.33 -16.66 5.41
C ILE A 301 5.11 -16.53 6.92
N VAL A 302 5.85 -15.68 7.61
CA VAL A 302 5.63 -15.43 9.04
C VAL A 302 4.24 -14.83 9.28
N ILE A 303 3.81 -13.86 8.46
CA ILE A 303 2.48 -13.25 8.59
C ILE A 303 1.38 -14.27 8.33
N ILE A 304 1.46 -15.03 7.25
CA ILE A 304 0.43 -16.02 6.92
C ILE A 304 0.37 -17.16 7.95
N SER A 305 1.52 -17.59 8.47
CA SER A 305 1.59 -18.62 9.52
C SER A 305 0.90 -18.15 10.82
N ARG A 306 1.07 -16.90 11.21
CA ARG A 306 0.36 -16.32 12.36
C ARG A 306 -1.16 -16.29 12.12
N ILE A 307 -1.60 -15.89 10.94
CA ILE A 307 -3.03 -15.86 10.58
C ILE A 307 -3.62 -17.28 10.63
N ILE A 308 -2.91 -18.28 10.08
CA ILE A 308 -3.35 -19.68 10.11
C ILE A 308 -3.45 -20.20 11.55
N ARG A 309 -2.43 -19.96 12.37
CA ARG A 309 -2.44 -20.38 13.79
C ARG A 309 -3.63 -19.75 14.55
N MET A 310 -3.93 -18.47 14.31
CA MET A 310 -5.08 -17.80 14.93
C MET A 310 -6.43 -18.42 14.53
N ILE A 311 -6.56 -18.84 13.27
CA ILE A 311 -7.78 -19.50 12.77
C ILE A 311 -7.94 -20.88 13.41
N LEU A 312 -6.87 -21.68 13.43
CA LEU A 312 -6.88 -23.01 14.04
C LEU A 312 -7.21 -22.92 15.54
N ALA A 313 -6.62 -21.98 16.26
CA ALA A 313 -6.92 -21.78 17.68
C ALA A 313 -8.40 -21.44 17.97
N ARG A 314 -9.06 -20.74 17.03
CA ARG A 314 -10.51 -20.41 17.15
C ARG A 314 -11.44 -21.54 16.72
N SER A 315 -10.97 -22.54 15.99
CA SER A 315 -11.78 -23.70 15.59
C SER A 315 -11.82 -24.79 16.66
N TYR A 316 -11.01 -24.66 17.72
CA TYR A 316 -10.99 -25.57 18.89
C TYR A 316 -11.69 -25.00 20.13
N LEU A 317 -12.30 -23.82 20.04
CA LEU A 317 -13.17 -23.20 21.04
C LEU A 317 -14.62 -23.12 20.53
#